data_dd9934ba8423baffa7bff960680e1aaa
#
_entry.id   dd9934ba8423baffa7bff960680e1aaa
#
_cell.length_a   1.000
_cell.length_b   1.000
_cell.length_c   1.000
_cell.angle_alpha   90.00
_cell.angle_beta   90.00
_cell.angle_gamma   90.00
#
_symmetry.space_group_name_H-M   'P 1'
#
loop_
_entity.id
_entity.type
_entity.pdbx_description
1 polymer ?
#
loop_
_entity_poly.entity_id
_entity_poly.type
_entity_poly.pdbx_seq_one_letter_code
_entity_poly.pdbx_strand_id
1 'polypeptide(L)'
;GVRPADGDHLEELGGDGVVSWERVKLGDISSGIQTGPFGSQLHQSDYTEDGTPVVMPKDLIGGKISEQSIARVGAEHVQQLRRHVIQNGDILYSRRGDVGRCAFATEREAGWLCGTGCLRVTVNPRVADKKFVFYQLQQSSTIGWVEKHAVGATMLNLNTAILSNIPVFLPPIETQHRIADILSAYDDLIENNRKQIKLLEEAAQRLYKEWFVDLRFPGYEHAKITDGVPEGWDYVPFGKIVSYEIGGGWGEDCVTGKNECPGFVIRGTDIDGIKQGNLLSIPYRFHSQGNLAARELLNG
;
A
#
# COMPACT_ATOMS: atom_id res chain seq x y z
N GLY A 1 -12.56 -26.61 -6.57
CA GLY A 1 -13.72 -25.95 -7.08
C GLY A 1 -14.40 -25.16 -5.97
N VAL A 2 -13.96 -23.93 -5.72
CA VAL A 2 -14.68 -22.97 -4.87
C VAL A 2 -15.54 -22.15 -5.82
N ARG A 3 -16.86 -22.26 -5.70
CA ARG A 3 -17.81 -21.42 -6.43
C ARG A 3 -17.69 -19.98 -5.95
N PRO A 4 -17.74 -18.96 -6.83
CA PRO A 4 -17.88 -17.58 -6.39
C PRO A 4 -19.26 -17.43 -5.73
N ALA A 5 -19.30 -16.83 -4.56
CA ALA A 5 -20.55 -16.46 -3.88
C ALA A 5 -21.21 -15.35 -4.69
N ASP A 6 -22.42 -15.62 -5.17
CA ASP A 6 -23.32 -14.66 -5.79
C ASP A 6 -23.63 -13.54 -4.79
N GLY A 7 -23.41 -12.29 -5.22
CA GLY A 7 -23.47 -11.09 -4.40
C GLY A 7 -24.88 -10.54 -4.15
N ASP A 8 -25.86 -11.36 -3.77
CA ASP A 8 -27.25 -10.91 -3.49
C ASP A 8 -27.79 -11.25 -2.09
N HIS A 9 -26.93 -11.61 -1.13
CA HIS A 9 -27.38 -12.03 0.22
C HIS A 9 -27.04 -11.05 1.35
N LEU A 10 -27.24 -9.74 1.16
CA LEU A 10 -27.23 -8.77 2.27
C LEU A 10 -28.65 -8.32 2.68
N GLU A 11 -29.72 -8.92 2.13
CA GLU A 11 -31.10 -8.54 2.45
C GLU A 11 -31.79 -9.35 3.56
N GLU A 12 -31.17 -10.39 4.13
CA GLU A 12 -31.83 -11.23 5.17
C GLU A 12 -30.98 -11.40 6.44
N LEU A 13 -30.72 -10.32 7.17
CA LEU A 13 -30.53 -10.38 8.61
C LEU A 13 -31.53 -9.47 9.29
N GLY A 14 -32.79 -9.87 9.20
CA GLY A 14 -33.90 -9.24 9.90
C GLY A 14 -33.88 -9.61 11.38
N GLY A 15 -33.34 -8.70 12.19
CA GLY A 15 -33.51 -8.62 13.62
C GLY A 15 -33.81 -7.17 13.96
N ASP A 16 -34.76 -6.90 14.85
CA ASP A 16 -35.23 -5.58 15.27
C ASP A 16 -34.09 -4.60 15.50
N GLY A 17 -33.96 -3.56 14.63
CA GLY A 17 -32.98 -2.51 14.75
C GLY A 17 -31.98 -2.39 13.58
N VAL A 18 -32.18 -3.08 12.46
CA VAL A 18 -31.29 -2.96 11.28
C VAL A 18 -31.51 -1.61 10.61
N VAL A 19 -30.54 -0.71 10.80
CA VAL A 19 -30.43 0.52 10.03
C VAL A 19 -30.14 0.13 8.59
N SER A 20 -31.11 0.25 7.70
CA SER A 20 -30.90 -0.02 6.27
C SER A 20 -29.96 1.03 5.70
N TRP A 21 -28.90 0.59 5.03
CA TRP A 21 -27.99 1.49 4.32
C TRP A 21 -28.57 1.85 2.96
N GLU A 22 -28.63 3.12 2.67
CA GLU A 22 -29.11 3.60 1.38
C GLU A 22 -28.06 3.33 0.30
N ARG A 23 -28.45 2.70 -0.80
CA ARG A 23 -27.60 2.52 -1.96
C ARG A 23 -27.71 3.71 -2.91
N VAL A 24 -26.64 4.46 -3.04
CA VAL A 24 -26.52 5.65 -3.90
C VAL A 24 -25.36 5.49 -4.89
N LYS A 25 -25.27 6.38 -5.86
CA LYS A 25 -24.11 6.46 -6.76
C LYS A 25 -23.09 7.45 -6.21
N LEU A 26 -21.80 7.18 -6.42
CA LEU A 26 -20.73 8.09 -6.03
C LEU A 26 -20.94 9.51 -6.61
N GLY A 27 -21.46 9.60 -7.84
CA GLY A 27 -21.78 10.89 -8.46
C GLY A 27 -22.82 11.71 -7.71
N ASP A 28 -23.83 11.05 -7.11
CA ASP A 28 -24.94 11.71 -6.42
C ASP A 28 -24.49 12.36 -5.09
N ILE A 29 -23.42 11.84 -4.52
CA ILE A 29 -22.82 12.31 -3.25
C ILE A 29 -21.54 13.13 -3.45
N SER A 30 -21.15 13.40 -4.70
CA SER A 30 -19.95 14.16 -5.03
C SER A 30 -20.31 15.56 -5.49
N SER A 31 -19.58 16.57 -5.05
CA SER A 31 -19.66 17.92 -5.59
C SER A 31 -18.90 18.08 -6.92
N GLY A 32 -18.03 17.12 -7.24
CA GLY A 32 -17.31 17.05 -8.50
C GLY A 32 -16.53 15.76 -8.70
N ILE A 33 -16.55 15.27 -9.93
CA ILE A 33 -15.69 14.18 -10.41
C ILE A 33 -15.00 14.68 -11.67
N GLN A 34 -13.66 14.73 -11.65
CA GLN A 34 -12.89 15.36 -12.70
C GLN A 34 -11.66 14.53 -13.06
N THR A 35 -11.32 14.50 -14.35
CA THR A 35 -10.02 13.97 -14.81
C THR A 35 -8.90 14.96 -14.51
N GLY A 36 -7.71 14.46 -14.28
CA GLY A 36 -6.50 15.27 -14.37
C GLY A 36 -6.31 15.88 -15.76
N PRO A 37 -5.33 16.75 -15.96
CA PRO A 37 -5.07 17.41 -17.24
C PRO A 37 -4.79 16.37 -18.34
N PHE A 38 -5.16 16.70 -19.57
CA PHE A 38 -4.78 15.91 -20.74
C PHE A 38 -3.30 16.13 -21.08
N GLY A 39 -2.70 15.17 -21.82
CA GLY A 39 -1.30 15.26 -22.21
C GLY A 39 -0.95 16.51 -23.04
N SER A 40 -1.92 17.16 -23.69
CA SER A 40 -1.74 18.45 -24.35
C SER A 40 -1.68 19.66 -23.40
N GLN A 41 -2.00 19.48 -22.14
CA GLN A 41 -2.00 20.54 -21.12
C GLN A 41 -0.83 20.43 -20.15
N LEU A 42 -0.17 19.27 -20.09
CA LEU A 42 0.99 18.98 -19.25
C LEU A 42 1.90 18.00 -19.97
N HIS A 43 3.02 18.47 -20.46
CA HIS A 43 4.03 17.70 -21.17
C HIS A 43 5.17 17.28 -20.25
N GLN A 44 5.98 16.35 -20.70
CA GLN A 44 7.16 15.90 -19.95
C GLN A 44 8.19 17.02 -19.77
N SER A 45 8.27 17.96 -20.70
CA SER A 45 9.14 19.13 -20.62
C SER A 45 8.74 20.15 -19.56
N ASP A 46 7.52 20.07 -19.05
CA ASP A 46 6.98 21.02 -18.07
C ASP A 46 7.33 20.64 -16.62
N TYR A 47 7.91 19.42 -16.44
CA TYR A 47 8.33 18.96 -15.12
C TYR A 47 9.66 19.59 -14.73
N THR A 48 9.75 19.93 -13.45
CA THR A 48 10.89 20.59 -12.81
C THR A 48 11.41 19.76 -11.64
N GLU A 49 12.65 20.00 -11.22
CA GLU A 49 13.21 19.33 -10.03
C GLU A 49 12.52 19.81 -8.75
N ASP A 50 12.26 21.11 -8.68
CA ASP A 50 11.57 21.75 -7.56
C ASP A 50 10.20 22.29 -7.99
N GLY A 51 9.28 22.49 -7.03
CA GLY A 51 7.98 23.04 -7.29
C GLY A 51 6.82 22.24 -6.68
N THR A 52 5.63 22.46 -7.22
CA THR A 52 4.40 21.81 -6.73
C THR A 52 4.32 20.36 -7.23
N PRO A 53 4.08 19.39 -6.33
CA PRO A 53 3.92 17.99 -6.70
C PRO A 53 2.72 17.75 -7.61
N VAL A 54 2.88 16.80 -8.55
CA VAL A 54 1.85 16.33 -9.49
C VAL A 54 1.61 14.86 -9.25
N VAL A 55 0.44 14.52 -8.75
CA VAL A 55 0.09 13.15 -8.36
C VAL A 55 -0.29 12.31 -9.57
N MET A 56 0.47 11.27 -9.83
CA MET A 56 0.27 10.33 -10.91
C MET A 56 -0.23 8.98 -10.38
N PRO A 57 -0.76 8.07 -11.21
CA PRO A 57 -1.22 6.76 -10.76
C PRO A 57 -0.20 5.95 -9.96
N LYS A 58 1.09 6.06 -10.29
CA LYS A 58 2.19 5.38 -9.58
C LYS A 58 2.36 5.84 -8.13
N ASP A 59 1.92 7.07 -7.84
CA ASP A 59 2.08 7.69 -6.53
C ASP A 59 0.94 7.32 -5.56
N LEU A 60 -0.13 6.65 -6.05
CA LEU A 60 -1.23 6.15 -5.24
C LEU A 60 -0.87 4.79 -4.63
N ILE A 61 -0.41 4.75 -3.39
CA ILE A 61 0.10 3.53 -2.72
C ILE A 61 -0.60 3.32 -1.38
N GLY A 62 -1.28 2.17 -1.24
CA GLY A 62 -1.89 1.77 0.03
C GLY A 62 -2.89 2.80 0.60
N GLY A 63 -3.67 3.44 -0.27
CA GLY A 63 -4.66 4.45 0.13
C GLY A 63 -4.08 5.83 0.42
N LYS A 64 -2.77 6.02 0.27
CA LYS A 64 -2.04 7.28 0.50
C LYS A 64 -1.35 7.75 -0.77
N ILE A 65 -0.92 9.02 -0.76
CA ILE A 65 -0.14 9.61 -1.84
C ILE A 65 1.33 9.58 -1.43
N SER A 66 2.15 8.84 -2.18
CA SER A 66 3.59 8.74 -1.97
C SER A 66 4.29 9.94 -2.62
N GLU A 67 5.21 10.54 -1.87
CA GLU A 67 6.08 11.61 -2.38
C GLU A 67 7.39 11.09 -2.98
N GLN A 68 7.64 9.79 -2.86
CA GLN A 68 8.85 9.18 -3.39
C GLN A 68 8.86 9.26 -4.92
N SER A 69 9.82 9.99 -5.48
CA SER A 69 9.94 10.23 -6.93
C SER A 69 8.71 10.87 -7.61
N ILE A 70 7.95 11.70 -6.85
CA ILE A 70 6.81 12.44 -7.38
C ILE A 70 7.31 13.53 -8.35
N ALA A 71 6.62 13.67 -9.47
CA ALA A 71 6.88 14.73 -10.44
C ALA A 71 6.46 16.10 -9.89
N ARG A 72 7.12 17.17 -10.32
CA ARG A 72 6.84 18.53 -9.86
C ARG A 72 6.73 19.49 -11.03
N VAL A 73 6.03 20.60 -10.83
CA VAL A 73 5.87 21.66 -11.84
C VAL A 73 6.02 23.04 -11.19
N GLY A 74 6.40 24.01 -12.00
CA GLY A 74 6.51 25.40 -11.56
C GLY A 74 5.15 26.05 -11.25
N ALA A 75 5.16 27.13 -10.48
CA ALA A 75 3.96 27.85 -10.04
C ALA A 75 3.06 28.36 -11.19
N GLU A 76 3.65 28.67 -12.33
CA GLU A 76 2.92 29.10 -13.52
C GLU A 76 1.99 28.00 -14.05
N HIS A 77 2.46 26.75 -14.12
CA HIS A 77 1.64 25.61 -14.52
C HIS A 77 0.53 25.31 -13.50
N VAL A 78 0.79 25.51 -12.22
CA VAL A 78 -0.25 25.37 -11.18
C VAL A 78 -1.39 26.37 -11.42
N GLN A 79 -1.05 27.62 -11.76
CA GLN A 79 -2.06 28.64 -12.03
C GLN A 79 -2.86 28.33 -13.31
N GLN A 80 -2.22 27.86 -14.37
CA GLN A 80 -2.89 27.44 -15.59
C GLN A 80 -3.83 26.25 -15.35
N LEU A 81 -3.40 25.31 -14.50
CA LEU A 81 -4.09 24.06 -14.18
C LEU A 81 -4.90 24.15 -12.86
N ARG A 82 -5.24 25.35 -12.37
CA ARG A 82 -5.88 25.59 -11.08
C ARG A 82 -7.12 24.72 -10.81
N ARG A 83 -7.86 24.34 -11.85
CA ARG A 83 -9.03 23.46 -11.71
C ARG A 83 -8.67 22.02 -11.32
N HIS A 84 -7.41 21.63 -11.49
CA HIS A 84 -6.88 20.32 -11.14
C HIS A 84 -6.15 20.31 -9.79
N VAL A 85 -6.15 21.42 -9.07
CA VAL A 85 -5.58 21.51 -7.74
C VAL A 85 -6.37 20.65 -6.77
N ILE A 86 -5.64 19.83 -6.03
CA ILE A 86 -6.16 18.91 -5.02
C ILE A 86 -6.53 19.71 -3.76
N GLN A 87 -7.64 19.35 -3.15
CA GLN A 87 -8.09 19.88 -1.88
C GLN A 87 -8.05 18.82 -0.79
N ASN A 88 -7.98 19.27 0.47
CA ASN A 88 -8.06 18.36 1.61
C ASN A 88 -9.40 17.58 1.60
N GLY A 89 -9.29 16.26 1.54
CA GLY A 89 -10.43 15.36 1.49
C GLY A 89 -10.84 14.93 0.09
N ASP A 90 -10.12 15.35 -0.95
CA ASP A 90 -10.29 14.79 -2.28
C ASP A 90 -9.83 13.32 -2.30
N ILE A 91 -10.51 12.50 -3.09
CA ILE A 91 -10.12 11.13 -3.34
C ILE A 91 -9.57 11.04 -4.76
N LEU A 92 -8.32 10.60 -4.89
CA LEU A 92 -7.68 10.41 -6.18
C LEU A 92 -7.79 8.97 -6.62
N TYR A 93 -8.14 8.74 -7.88
CA TYR A 93 -8.27 7.44 -8.50
C TYR A 93 -7.28 7.26 -9.64
N SER A 94 -6.69 6.06 -9.75
CA SER A 94 -5.95 5.68 -10.96
C SER A 94 -6.92 5.52 -12.13
N ARG A 95 -6.65 6.24 -13.21
CA ARG A 95 -7.46 6.19 -14.42
C ARG A 95 -7.08 5.06 -15.35
N ARG A 96 -5.82 4.60 -15.34
CA ARG A 96 -5.26 3.62 -16.28
C ARG A 96 -4.47 2.55 -15.56
N GLY A 97 -4.49 1.34 -16.12
CA GLY A 97 -3.77 0.19 -15.57
C GLY A 97 -4.48 -0.38 -14.36
N ASP A 98 -3.94 -0.18 -13.18
CA ASP A 98 -4.55 -0.58 -11.89
C ASP A 98 -5.65 0.42 -11.49
N VAL A 99 -6.82 0.23 -12.08
CA VAL A 99 -7.96 1.15 -11.97
C VAL A 99 -8.71 1.08 -10.63
N GLY A 100 -8.47 0.06 -9.82
CA GLY A 100 -9.02 -0.06 -8.46
C GLY A 100 -8.27 0.78 -7.41
N ARG A 101 -7.10 1.31 -7.78
CA ARG A 101 -6.24 2.04 -6.87
C ARG A 101 -6.76 3.45 -6.61
N CYS A 102 -6.94 3.80 -5.33
CA CYS A 102 -7.29 5.16 -4.91
C CYS A 102 -6.48 5.60 -3.69
N ALA A 103 -6.43 6.92 -3.45
CA ALA A 103 -5.78 7.52 -2.29
C ALA A 103 -6.57 8.74 -1.79
N PHE A 104 -6.50 8.98 -0.50
CA PHE A 104 -7.12 10.11 0.18
C PHE A 104 -6.11 11.25 0.32
N ALA A 105 -6.49 12.44 -0.13
CA ALA A 105 -5.69 13.64 0.03
C ALA A 105 -5.95 14.28 1.40
N THR A 106 -4.88 14.51 2.14
CA THR A 106 -4.90 15.18 3.43
C THR A 106 -4.54 16.67 3.29
N GLU A 107 -4.40 17.37 4.40
CA GLU A 107 -3.92 18.74 4.42
C GLU A 107 -2.53 18.89 3.78
N ARG A 108 -1.70 17.86 3.86
CA ARG A 108 -0.36 17.84 3.27
C ARG A 108 -0.40 17.97 1.74
N GLU A 109 -1.36 17.32 1.10
CA GLU A 109 -1.49 17.28 -0.36
C GLU A 109 -2.38 18.43 -0.89
N ALA A 110 -2.99 19.22 -0.01
CA ALA A 110 -3.74 20.39 -0.42
C ALA A 110 -2.84 21.38 -1.18
N GLY A 111 -3.28 21.78 -2.36
CA GLY A 111 -2.48 22.63 -3.25
C GLY A 111 -1.65 21.88 -4.29
N TRP A 112 -1.48 20.56 -4.19
CA TRP A 112 -0.84 19.75 -5.23
C TRP A 112 -1.74 19.61 -6.46
N LEU A 113 -1.20 19.10 -7.56
CA LEU A 113 -1.97 18.89 -8.78
C LEU A 113 -2.38 17.41 -8.95
N CYS A 114 -3.63 17.18 -9.32
CA CYS A 114 -4.06 15.91 -9.87
C CYS A 114 -3.49 15.77 -11.29
N GLY A 115 -2.58 14.83 -11.49
CA GLY A 115 -1.84 14.66 -12.74
C GLY A 115 -2.59 13.88 -13.81
N THR A 116 -1.94 13.80 -14.96
CA THR A 116 -2.42 13.02 -16.11
C THR A 116 -2.52 11.53 -15.74
N GLY A 117 -3.66 10.91 -16.03
CA GLY A 117 -3.89 9.50 -15.69
C GLY A 117 -4.53 9.29 -14.31
N CYS A 118 -4.83 10.35 -13.58
CA CYS A 118 -5.65 10.33 -12.37
C CYS A 118 -7.04 10.94 -12.60
N LEU A 119 -7.97 10.56 -11.74
CA LEU A 119 -9.28 11.16 -11.56
C LEU A 119 -9.36 11.69 -10.15
N ARG A 120 -10.06 12.80 -9.95
CA ARG A 120 -10.30 13.40 -8.65
C ARG A 120 -11.78 13.37 -8.34
N VAL A 121 -12.13 12.92 -7.14
CA VAL A 121 -13.49 12.92 -6.58
C VAL A 121 -13.50 13.85 -5.38
N THR A 122 -14.38 14.84 -5.40
CA THR A 122 -14.66 15.71 -4.26
C THR A 122 -16.01 15.34 -3.70
N VAL A 123 -16.04 14.68 -2.54
CA VAL A 123 -17.29 14.29 -1.86
C VAL A 123 -17.97 15.53 -1.31
N ASN A 124 -19.31 15.59 -1.43
CA ASN A 124 -20.10 16.68 -0.84
C ASN A 124 -20.26 16.45 0.68
N PRO A 125 -19.64 17.26 1.55
CA PRO A 125 -19.67 17.04 3.00
C PRO A 125 -21.04 17.24 3.65
N ARG A 126 -22.01 17.78 2.90
CA ARG A 126 -23.40 17.92 3.37
C ARG A 126 -24.21 16.64 3.20
N VAL A 127 -23.68 15.68 2.41
CA VAL A 127 -24.40 14.44 2.03
C VAL A 127 -23.70 13.22 2.63
N ALA A 128 -22.36 13.18 2.59
CA ALA A 128 -21.59 12.05 3.04
C ALA A 128 -20.26 12.45 3.67
N ASP A 129 -19.78 11.62 4.60
CA ASP A 129 -18.44 11.77 5.15
C ASP A 129 -17.38 11.28 4.15
N LYS A 130 -16.42 12.15 3.85
CA LYS A 130 -15.40 11.92 2.83
C LYS A 130 -14.46 10.74 3.16
N LYS A 131 -14.11 10.52 4.44
CA LYS A 131 -13.28 9.39 4.86
C LYS A 131 -14.06 8.09 4.83
N PHE A 132 -15.32 8.11 5.26
CA PHE A 132 -16.21 6.95 5.17
C PHE A 132 -16.36 6.49 3.72
N VAL A 133 -16.64 7.41 2.79
CA VAL A 133 -16.72 7.11 1.36
C VAL A 133 -15.39 6.53 0.85
N PHE A 134 -14.27 7.13 1.22
CA PHE A 134 -12.95 6.61 0.86
C PHE A 134 -12.73 5.17 1.31
N TYR A 135 -13.10 4.81 2.55
CA TYR A 135 -12.97 3.43 3.02
C TYR A 135 -13.87 2.46 2.27
N GLN A 136 -15.08 2.87 1.89
CA GLN A 136 -15.92 2.04 1.03
C GLN A 136 -15.31 1.81 -0.37
N LEU A 137 -14.69 2.83 -0.94
CA LEU A 137 -14.04 2.73 -2.24
C LEU A 137 -12.83 1.79 -2.24
N GLN A 138 -12.26 1.49 -1.09
CA GLN A 138 -11.16 0.52 -0.93
C GLN A 138 -11.63 -0.93 -0.70
N GLN A 139 -12.92 -1.17 -0.54
CA GLN A 139 -13.44 -2.53 -0.35
C GLN A 139 -13.24 -3.37 -1.61
N SER A 140 -12.93 -4.66 -1.43
CA SER A 140 -12.74 -5.60 -2.53
C SER A 140 -13.94 -5.69 -3.47
N SER A 141 -15.16 -5.56 -2.92
CA SER A 141 -16.41 -5.51 -3.70
C SER A 141 -16.47 -4.30 -4.63
N THR A 142 -16.06 -3.13 -4.14
CA THR A 142 -16.01 -1.89 -4.94
C THR A 142 -14.90 -1.96 -5.99
N ILE A 143 -13.72 -2.44 -5.62
CA ILE A 143 -12.60 -2.65 -6.55
C ILE A 143 -13.03 -3.61 -7.67
N GLY A 144 -13.61 -4.75 -7.34
CA GLY A 144 -14.13 -5.71 -8.32
C GLY A 144 -15.23 -5.13 -9.21
N TRP A 145 -16.10 -4.26 -8.66
CA TRP A 145 -17.07 -3.54 -9.46
C TRP A 145 -16.39 -2.60 -10.47
N VAL A 146 -15.40 -1.84 -10.03
CA VAL A 146 -14.62 -0.91 -10.88
C VAL A 146 -13.91 -1.66 -12.01
N GLU A 147 -13.22 -2.74 -11.70
CA GLU A 147 -12.52 -3.57 -12.69
C GLU A 147 -13.47 -4.15 -13.73
N LYS A 148 -14.65 -4.61 -13.31
CA LYS A 148 -15.67 -5.17 -14.21
C LYS A 148 -16.26 -4.12 -15.18
N HIS A 149 -16.31 -2.84 -14.75
CA HIS A 149 -16.94 -1.78 -15.56
C HIS A 149 -15.91 -0.90 -16.28
N ALA A 150 -14.62 -1.06 -15.98
CA ALA A 150 -13.55 -0.36 -16.69
C ALA A 150 -13.51 -0.80 -18.16
N VAL A 151 -13.13 0.12 -19.04
CA VAL A 151 -13.09 -0.10 -20.49
C VAL A 151 -11.66 -0.35 -20.94
N GLY A 152 -11.47 -1.38 -21.77
CA GLY A 152 -10.17 -1.70 -22.38
C GLY A 152 -9.83 -3.18 -22.25
N ALA A 153 -9.32 -3.78 -23.34
CA ALA A 153 -8.95 -5.19 -23.37
C ALA A 153 -7.53 -5.45 -22.82
N THR A 154 -6.58 -4.57 -23.15
CA THR A 154 -5.17 -4.70 -22.76
C THR A 154 -4.80 -3.81 -21.59
N MET A 155 -5.43 -2.64 -21.49
CA MET A 155 -5.23 -1.70 -20.42
C MET A 155 -6.58 -1.13 -19.99
N LEU A 156 -6.98 -1.45 -18.78
CA LEU A 156 -8.20 -0.93 -18.20
C LEU A 156 -8.14 0.61 -18.08
N ASN A 157 -9.26 1.27 -18.35
CA ASN A 157 -9.38 2.71 -18.31
C ASN A 157 -10.70 3.12 -17.65
N LEU A 158 -10.63 4.04 -16.71
CA LEU A 158 -11.77 4.68 -16.07
C LEU A 158 -12.04 6.04 -16.72
N ASN A 159 -13.32 6.39 -16.75
CA ASN A 159 -13.78 7.73 -17.05
C ASN A 159 -14.67 8.25 -15.91
N THR A 160 -15.03 9.52 -15.98
CA THR A 160 -15.86 10.17 -14.96
C THR A 160 -17.26 9.55 -14.86
N ALA A 161 -17.83 9.07 -15.96
CA ALA A 161 -19.14 8.43 -15.97
C ALA A 161 -19.13 7.08 -15.26
N ILE A 162 -18.11 6.25 -15.47
CA ILE A 162 -17.95 4.98 -14.75
C ILE A 162 -17.76 5.26 -13.26
N LEU A 163 -16.86 6.19 -12.92
CA LEU A 163 -16.57 6.54 -11.54
C LEU A 163 -17.83 7.08 -10.82
N SER A 164 -18.63 7.92 -11.51
CA SER A 164 -19.90 8.44 -10.98
C SER A 164 -20.93 7.34 -10.68
N ASN A 165 -20.89 6.22 -11.37
CA ASN A 165 -21.83 5.12 -11.21
C ASN A 165 -21.41 4.07 -10.16
N ILE A 166 -20.25 4.23 -9.51
CA ILE A 166 -19.84 3.33 -8.42
C ILE A 166 -20.93 3.33 -7.33
N PRO A 167 -21.44 2.15 -6.94
CA PRO A 167 -22.42 2.05 -5.86
C PRO A 167 -21.72 2.30 -4.51
N VAL A 168 -22.33 3.17 -3.71
CA VAL A 168 -21.92 3.49 -2.33
C VAL A 168 -23.10 3.23 -1.42
N PHE A 169 -22.86 2.64 -0.26
CA PHE A 169 -23.89 2.34 0.74
C PHE A 169 -23.74 3.30 1.92
N LEU A 170 -24.76 4.12 2.16
CA LEU A 170 -24.72 5.18 3.18
C LEU A 170 -25.62 4.82 4.38
N PRO A 171 -25.04 4.61 5.57
CA PRO A 171 -25.80 4.72 6.82
C PRO A 171 -26.07 6.19 7.17
N PRO A 172 -26.83 6.49 8.21
CA PRO A 172 -26.98 7.84 8.75
C PRO A 172 -25.61 8.50 8.96
N ILE A 173 -25.52 9.81 8.73
CA ILE A 173 -24.26 10.57 8.74
C ILE A 173 -23.45 10.39 10.03
N GLU A 174 -24.11 10.32 11.17
CA GLU A 174 -23.44 10.08 12.46
C GLU A 174 -22.77 8.70 12.53
N THR A 175 -23.37 7.70 11.90
CA THR A 175 -22.76 6.37 11.79
C THR A 175 -21.59 6.38 10.85
N GLN A 176 -21.65 7.16 9.73
CA GLN A 176 -20.53 7.34 8.83
C GLN A 176 -19.32 7.96 9.56
N HIS A 177 -19.53 9.03 10.33
CA HIS A 177 -18.48 9.68 11.14
C HIS A 177 -17.86 8.67 12.12
N ARG A 178 -18.67 7.94 12.88
CA ARG A 178 -18.18 6.96 13.85
C ARG A 178 -17.33 5.87 13.20
N ILE A 179 -17.74 5.35 12.05
CA ILE A 179 -16.98 4.34 11.30
C ILE A 179 -15.67 4.96 10.79
N ALA A 180 -15.73 6.16 10.21
CA ALA A 180 -14.57 6.87 9.70
C ALA A 180 -13.55 7.17 10.81
N ASP A 181 -13.99 7.61 11.98
CA ASP A 181 -13.15 7.89 13.14
C ASP A 181 -12.43 6.63 13.63
N ILE A 182 -13.15 5.51 13.78
CA ILE A 182 -12.56 4.24 14.20
C ILE A 182 -11.50 3.78 13.21
N LEU A 183 -11.82 3.74 11.92
CA LEU A 183 -10.89 3.29 10.89
C LEU A 183 -9.67 4.22 10.75
N SER A 184 -9.89 5.54 10.86
CA SER A 184 -8.80 6.52 10.86
C SER A 184 -7.86 6.33 12.03
N ALA A 185 -8.37 6.03 13.23
CA ALA A 185 -7.53 5.77 14.40
C ALA A 185 -6.60 4.56 14.20
N TYR A 186 -7.08 3.52 13.51
CA TYR A 186 -6.24 2.38 13.12
C TYR A 186 -5.19 2.77 12.07
N ASP A 187 -5.55 3.57 11.07
CA ASP A 187 -4.59 4.07 10.06
C ASP A 187 -3.49 4.91 10.72
N ASP A 188 -3.85 5.78 11.66
CA ASP A 188 -2.91 6.61 12.41
C ASP A 188 -1.98 5.75 13.29
N LEU A 189 -2.51 4.70 13.93
CA LEU A 189 -1.73 3.75 14.73
C LEU A 189 -0.73 2.98 13.84
N ILE A 190 -1.17 2.48 12.69
CA ILE A 190 -0.31 1.80 11.72
C ILE A 190 0.82 2.72 11.25
N GLU A 191 0.50 3.97 10.93
CA GLU A 191 1.48 4.96 10.48
C GLU A 191 2.51 5.27 11.59
N ASN A 192 2.04 5.46 12.83
CA ASN A 192 2.90 5.70 13.96
C ASN A 192 3.86 4.51 14.21
N ASN A 193 3.33 3.29 14.17
CA ASN A 193 4.14 2.09 14.35
C ASN A 193 5.19 1.94 13.23
N ARG A 194 4.84 2.23 11.98
CA ARG A 194 5.80 2.22 10.86
C ARG A 194 6.93 3.24 11.06
N LYS A 195 6.61 4.45 11.55
CA LYS A 195 7.61 5.47 11.88
C LYS A 195 8.51 5.02 13.02
N GLN A 196 7.94 4.42 14.06
CA GLN A 196 8.72 3.90 15.19
C GLN A 196 9.66 2.78 14.74
N ILE A 197 9.19 1.82 13.95
CA ILE A 197 10.02 0.74 13.39
C ILE A 197 11.22 1.34 12.63
N LYS A 198 10.96 2.27 11.71
CA LYS A 198 12.02 2.92 10.94
C LYS A 198 13.06 3.61 11.84
N LEU A 199 12.61 4.36 12.84
CA LEU A 199 13.52 5.05 13.79
C LEU A 199 14.35 4.05 14.61
N LEU A 200 13.76 2.94 15.05
CA LEU A 200 14.47 1.89 15.77
C LEU A 200 15.50 1.18 14.88
N GLU A 201 15.16 0.90 13.63
CA GLU A 201 16.10 0.35 12.64
C GLU A 201 17.28 1.30 12.39
N GLU A 202 17.01 2.60 12.20
CA GLU A 202 18.06 3.62 12.04
C GLU A 202 18.94 3.72 13.30
N ALA A 203 18.35 3.66 14.49
CA ALA A 203 19.10 3.67 15.75
C ALA A 203 20.00 2.43 15.89
N ALA A 204 19.47 1.24 15.56
CA ALA A 204 20.24 0.01 15.59
C ALA A 204 21.41 0.04 14.58
N GLN A 205 21.16 0.55 13.36
CA GLN A 205 22.21 0.71 12.35
C GLN A 205 23.33 1.68 12.79
N ARG A 206 22.94 2.82 13.43
CA ARG A 206 23.91 3.77 13.98
C ARG A 206 24.74 3.15 15.07
N LEU A 207 24.10 2.43 15.99
CA LEU A 207 24.78 1.74 17.11
C LEU A 207 25.72 0.66 16.60
N TYR A 208 25.27 -0.14 15.61
CA TYR A 208 26.13 -1.13 14.96
C TYR A 208 27.36 -0.49 14.32
N LYS A 209 27.16 0.59 13.55
CA LYS A 209 28.27 1.33 12.93
C LYS A 209 29.24 1.86 13.99
N GLU A 210 28.73 2.50 15.03
CA GLU A 210 29.53 3.07 16.12
C GLU A 210 30.40 2.01 16.80
N TRP A 211 29.80 0.86 17.16
CA TRP A 211 30.50 -0.16 17.94
C TRP A 211 31.38 -1.09 17.11
N PHE A 212 30.91 -1.50 15.92
CA PHE A 212 31.56 -2.59 15.17
C PHE A 212 32.30 -2.10 13.92
N VAL A 213 32.00 -0.92 13.42
CA VAL A 213 32.70 -0.32 12.26
C VAL A 213 33.69 0.74 12.73
N ASP A 214 33.21 1.68 13.55
CA ASP A 214 34.03 2.78 14.06
C ASP A 214 34.77 2.38 15.36
N LEU A 215 34.50 1.18 15.89
CA LEU A 215 35.10 0.57 17.08
C LEU A 215 34.99 1.45 18.36
N ARG A 216 33.91 2.26 18.44
CA ARG A 216 33.59 3.11 19.59
C ARG A 216 32.55 2.44 20.50
N PHE A 217 32.81 1.22 20.91
CA PHE A 217 31.99 0.45 21.85
C PHE A 217 32.24 0.91 23.31
N PRO A 218 31.37 0.61 24.28
CA PRO A 218 31.55 0.98 25.67
C PRO A 218 32.91 0.47 26.22
N GLY A 219 33.77 1.37 26.67
CA GLY A 219 35.12 1.06 27.17
C GLY A 219 36.21 1.06 26.10
N TYR A 220 35.93 1.46 24.87
CA TYR A 220 36.90 1.49 23.77
C TYR A 220 38.14 2.38 24.07
N GLU A 221 38.00 3.39 24.95
CA GLU A 221 39.09 4.28 25.33
C GLU A 221 40.23 3.52 26.06
N HIS A 222 39.91 2.36 26.63
CA HIS A 222 40.85 1.51 27.34
C HIS A 222 41.25 0.26 26.56
N ALA A 223 40.62 0.02 25.43
CA ALA A 223 40.88 -1.14 24.60
C ALA A 223 42.03 -0.86 23.62
N LYS A 224 43.02 -1.73 23.59
CA LYS A 224 44.10 -1.68 22.60
C LYS A 224 43.52 -2.30 21.28
N ILE A 225 43.68 -1.55 20.17
CA ILE A 225 43.34 -2.02 18.85
C ILE A 225 44.60 -2.43 18.14
N THR A 226 44.69 -3.67 17.68
CA THR A 226 45.81 -4.20 16.91
C THR A 226 45.28 -4.75 15.60
N ASP A 227 45.82 -4.27 14.45
CA ASP A 227 45.39 -4.66 13.10
C ASP A 227 43.87 -4.54 12.88
N GLY A 228 43.24 -3.51 13.46
CA GLY A 228 41.79 -3.26 13.33
C GLY A 228 40.91 -4.14 14.23
N VAL A 229 41.50 -4.94 15.13
CA VAL A 229 40.77 -5.81 16.06
C VAL A 229 41.02 -5.31 17.48
N PRO A 230 39.96 -5.03 18.27
CA PRO A 230 40.06 -4.72 19.67
C PRO A 230 40.61 -5.91 20.49
N GLU A 231 41.35 -5.62 21.52
CA GLU A 231 41.83 -6.65 22.44
C GLU A 231 40.67 -7.45 23.07
N GLY A 232 40.77 -8.77 23.04
CA GLY A 232 39.70 -9.68 23.47
C GLY A 232 38.69 -10.06 22.38
N TRP A 233 38.84 -9.55 21.15
CA TRP A 233 38.07 -9.98 20.01
C TRP A 233 38.91 -10.89 19.12
N ASP A 234 38.27 -11.95 18.59
CA ASP A 234 38.93 -12.93 17.72
C ASP A 234 38.26 -13.01 16.34
N TYR A 235 39.06 -13.23 15.31
CA TYR A 235 38.56 -13.64 14.01
C TYR A 235 38.21 -15.12 14.04
N VAL A 236 36.95 -15.43 13.79
CA VAL A 236 36.51 -16.82 13.66
C VAL A 236 35.85 -17.07 12.31
N PRO A 237 36.03 -18.21 11.67
CA PRO A 237 35.31 -18.59 10.47
C PRO A 237 33.80 -18.58 10.72
N PHE A 238 33.01 -18.05 9.76
CA PHE A 238 31.55 -17.96 9.88
C PHE A 238 30.90 -19.30 10.25
N GLY A 239 31.36 -20.39 9.64
CA GLY A 239 30.86 -21.74 9.94
C GLY A 239 31.05 -22.21 11.39
N LYS A 240 31.90 -21.56 12.20
CA LYS A 240 32.01 -21.88 13.64
C LYS A 240 30.92 -21.25 14.50
N ILE A 241 30.27 -20.20 14.02
CA ILE A 241 29.19 -19.50 14.73
C ILE A 241 27.80 -19.87 14.23
N VAL A 242 27.72 -20.61 13.11
CA VAL A 242 26.47 -21.12 12.56
C VAL A 242 26.20 -22.50 13.18
N SER A 243 25.06 -22.64 13.84
CA SER A 243 24.68 -23.91 14.49
C SER A 243 24.22 -24.95 13.49
N TYR A 244 23.57 -24.54 12.43
CA TYR A 244 23.18 -25.41 11.31
C TYR A 244 22.84 -24.59 10.06
N GLU A 245 22.92 -25.22 8.90
CA GLU A 245 22.56 -24.65 7.60
C GLU A 245 21.41 -25.44 6.98
N ILE A 246 20.43 -24.74 6.42
CA ILE A 246 19.32 -25.37 5.69
C ILE A 246 19.55 -25.14 4.20
N GLY A 247 19.76 -26.23 3.46
CA GLY A 247 19.81 -26.18 2.00
C GLY A 247 18.43 -26.00 1.40
N GLY A 248 18.30 -25.15 0.37
CA GLY A 248 17.04 -24.92 -0.33
C GLY A 248 16.52 -26.16 -1.08
N GLY A 249 15.20 -26.27 -1.22
CA GLY A 249 14.52 -27.24 -2.08
C GLY A 249 13.32 -26.57 -2.74
N TRP A 250 13.24 -26.65 -4.10
CA TRP A 250 12.22 -25.93 -4.85
C TRP A 250 10.83 -26.59 -4.77
N GLY A 251 10.77 -27.92 -4.63
CA GLY A 251 9.51 -28.66 -4.68
C GLY A 251 8.90 -28.72 -6.08
N GLU A 252 7.64 -29.14 -6.16
CA GLU A 252 6.88 -29.30 -7.40
C GLU A 252 5.69 -28.32 -7.44
N ASP A 253 5.22 -27.99 -8.65
CA ASP A 253 4.07 -27.07 -8.84
C ASP A 253 2.73 -27.70 -8.43
N CYS A 254 2.64 -29.02 -8.43
CA CYS A 254 1.45 -29.79 -8.09
C CYS A 254 1.80 -31.05 -7.30
N VAL A 255 0.80 -31.68 -6.72
CA VAL A 255 0.93 -32.97 -6.04
C VAL A 255 1.42 -34.03 -7.04
N THR A 256 2.57 -34.62 -6.78
CA THR A 256 3.17 -35.67 -7.60
C THR A 256 3.76 -36.77 -6.72
N GLY A 257 3.17 -37.96 -6.74
CA GLY A 257 3.70 -39.17 -6.13
C GLY A 257 4.17 -39.01 -4.69
N LYS A 258 5.45 -38.67 -4.48
CA LYS A 258 6.05 -38.52 -3.15
C LYS A 258 5.95 -37.08 -2.59
N ASN A 259 5.57 -36.10 -3.42
CA ASN A 259 5.51 -34.68 -3.06
C ASN A 259 4.06 -34.30 -2.82
N GLU A 260 3.54 -34.60 -1.63
CA GLU A 260 2.14 -34.36 -1.22
C GLU A 260 2.02 -33.28 -0.16
N CYS A 261 3.13 -32.91 0.47
CA CYS A 261 3.11 -31.93 1.57
C CYS A 261 3.25 -30.50 1.02
N PRO A 262 2.24 -29.64 1.24
CA PRO A 262 2.31 -28.25 0.81
C PRO A 262 3.24 -27.43 1.71
N GLY A 263 3.94 -26.46 1.11
CA GLY A 263 4.80 -25.52 1.84
C GLY A 263 5.13 -24.29 1.03
N PHE A 264 5.46 -23.21 1.71
CA PHE A 264 5.97 -21.99 1.07
C PHE A 264 7.50 -22.06 0.96
N VAL A 265 8.03 -21.68 -0.21
CA VAL A 265 9.48 -21.65 -0.45
C VAL A 265 9.97 -20.22 -0.42
N ILE A 266 10.72 -19.86 0.62
CA ILE A 266 11.32 -18.53 0.78
C ILE A 266 12.60 -18.45 -0.06
N ARG A 267 12.66 -17.50 -0.98
CA ARG A 267 13.84 -17.20 -1.81
C ARG A 267 14.55 -15.95 -1.27
N GLY A 268 15.79 -15.73 -1.65
CA GLY A 268 16.51 -14.48 -1.35
C GLY A 268 15.77 -13.23 -1.82
N THR A 269 15.06 -13.30 -2.95
CA THR A 269 14.24 -12.21 -3.49
C THR A 269 12.98 -11.92 -2.67
N ASP A 270 12.57 -12.81 -1.80
CA ASP A 270 11.35 -12.67 -1.00
C ASP A 270 11.63 -12.00 0.36
N ILE A 271 12.91 -11.96 0.79
CA ILE A 271 13.32 -11.48 2.13
C ILE A 271 12.86 -10.04 2.39
N ASP A 272 13.05 -9.13 1.43
CA ASP A 272 12.65 -7.74 1.60
C ASP A 272 11.11 -7.58 1.62
N GLY A 273 10.41 -8.38 0.82
CA GLY A 273 8.95 -8.45 0.85
C GLY A 273 8.42 -8.94 2.21
N ILE A 274 9.04 -10.00 2.75
CA ILE A 274 8.68 -10.57 4.06
C ILE A 274 8.87 -9.54 5.18
N LYS A 275 10.00 -8.81 5.19
CA LYS A 275 10.24 -7.72 6.15
C LYS A 275 9.15 -6.65 6.12
N GLN A 276 8.54 -6.42 4.96
CA GLN A 276 7.45 -5.47 4.77
C GLN A 276 6.06 -6.07 4.98
N GLY A 277 5.98 -7.35 5.38
CA GLY A 277 4.72 -8.07 5.58
C GLY A 277 4.04 -8.53 4.27
N ASN A 278 4.73 -8.46 3.13
CA ASN A 278 4.21 -8.93 1.85
C ASN A 278 4.59 -10.41 1.63
N LEU A 279 3.61 -11.29 1.84
CA LEU A 279 3.77 -12.73 1.68
C LEU A 279 3.19 -13.26 0.35
N LEU A 280 2.55 -12.41 -0.44
CA LEU A 280 1.80 -12.82 -1.65
C LEU A 280 2.70 -13.32 -2.79
N SER A 281 3.98 -12.92 -2.80
CA SER A 281 4.94 -13.34 -3.85
C SER A 281 5.66 -14.65 -3.55
N ILE A 282 5.47 -15.21 -2.36
CA ILE A 282 6.16 -16.41 -1.92
C ILE A 282 5.56 -17.62 -2.65
N PRO A 283 6.38 -18.41 -3.40
CA PRO A 283 5.87 -19.58 -4.11
C PRO A 283 5.31 -20.65 -3.17
N TYR A 284 4.14 -21.15 -3.50
CA TYR A 284 3.52 -22.28 -2.83
C TYR A 284 3.84 -23.56 -3.61
N ARG A 285 4.44 -24.55 -2.97
CA ARG A 285 5.02 -25.74 -3.59
C ARG A 285 4.65 -27.00 -2.83
N PHE A 286 4.82 -28.16 -3.48
CA PHE A 286 4.62 -29.49 -2.88
C PHE A 286 5.95 -30.19 -2.69
N HIS A 287 6.14 -30.76 -1.51
CA HIS A 287 7.38 -31.42 -1.08
C HIS A 287 7.09 -32.82 -0.56
N SER A 288 8.11 -33.68 -0.51
CA SER A 288 8.02 -34.88 0.30
C SER A 288 8.08 -34.53 1.78
N GLN A 289 7.46 -35.35 2.62
CA GLN A 289 7.43 -35.13 4.07
C GLN A 289 8.83 -34.99 4.67
N GLY A 290 9.79 -35.83 4.22
CA GLY A 290 11.18 -35.72 4.68
C GLY A 290 11.88 -34.43 4.25
N ASN A 291 11.62 -33.96 3.02
CA ASN A 291 12.17 -32.69 2.55
C ASN A 291 11.58 -31.48 3.30
N LEU A 292 10.29 -31.52 3.60
CA LEU A 292 9.64 -30.44 4.36
C LEU A 292 10.20 -30.37 5.77
N ALA A 293 10.22 -31.52 6.49
CA ALA A 293 10.73 -31.59 7.86
C ALA A 293 12.20 -31.19 7.99
N ALA A 294 13.03 -31.48 6.97
CA ALA A 294 14.45 -31.13 6.98
C ALA A 294 14.73 -29.65 6.66
N ARG A 295 13.75 -28.92 6.12
CA ARG A 295 13.91 -27.54 5.61
C ARG A 295 12.91 -26.57 6.17
N GLU A 296 12.02 -27.01 7.03
CA GLU A 296 11.04 -26.16 7.70
C GLU A 296 11.76 -25.17 8.62
N LEU A 297 11.43 -23.89 8.47
CA LEU A 297 11.93 -22.86 9.38
C LEU A 297 11.23 -23.02 10.72
N LEU A 298 12.00 -23.23 11.77
CA LEU A 298 11.49 -23.26 13.13
C LEU A 298 11.15 -21.83 13.58
N ASN A 299 10.04 -21.70 14.29
CA ASN A 299 9.73 -20.45 14.99
C ASN A 299 10.80 -20.22 16.06
N GLY A 300 11.57 -19.12 15.90
CA GLY A 300 12.58 -18.71 16.87
C GLY A 300 11.98 -18.00 18.08
#